data_2bf3977ffed9f4d435f5e650feeca0e1
#
_entry.id   2bf3977ffed9f4d435f5e650feeca0e1
#
_cell.length_a   1.000
_cell.length_b   1.000
_cell.length_c   1.000
_cell.angle_alpha   90.00
_cell.angle_beta   90.00
_cell.angle_gamma   90.00
#
_symmetry.space_group_name_H-M   'P 1'
#
loop_
_entity.id
_entity.type
_entity.pdbx_description
1 polymer ?
#
loop_
_entity_poly.entity_id
_entity_poly.type
_entity_poly.pdbx_seq_one_letter_code
_entity_poly.pdbx_strand_id
1 'polypeptide(L)'
;MNRRHFIKTTGISLGAFLVSEHLSAFTGRQVQLIHLPDEVTAIVNDQPLTLKGIGKKSWTHDNLKVSLQSGPKGILVEIEAPQISLSSVTLHWKKPGQPSSMILNDHWERTYGDISWHKPNAQEILPWYFMEYNGKNTNGFGVKTGAGTFCSWQVNDTQLSLTLDTRSGGNGVQLGNRKLNAAEIVTIKSKAGESAFATTRRFTGMMCDQPRTPKQPVYGINDWYFSYGKNSEQLIVQHTELLAPMAEGLENRPFSVVDAGWYQGPPDSPDDAGWGDRMDLVNARFGDMHRMAEKIKQIGMRPGIWTRPLCGSYKDPKSLMLPIIEGRSENRPVLDPTIPENLERVKHYFKLYNEWGYEMVKFDFTSNDIFGRWGFEMMKAGAMTAPGWRMHDNTRTNAEIITSLYQVIREAAGDTYVIGCNTISHLSAGVFELCRIGDDTSGNEWARTRKMGVNTVAFRGLQQGTFYGADGDCVGLTTKIPWEKNKQWMELVAKSGTPLFISAQPEATGTEQKAFIKECFRWASQPLPVGEPLDWMENPFPQKWKLNGEVVQFNWD
;
A
#
# COMPACT_ATOMS: atom_id res chain seq x y z
N MET A 1 -51.85 -22.09 -35.52
CA MET A 1 -51.49 -22.03 -36.95
C MET A 1 -50.14 -21.31 -37.08
N ASN A 2 -49.15 -22.02 -37.17
CA ASN A 2 -48.11 -22.24 -38.22
C ASN A 2 -47.74 -21.08 -39.17
N ARG A 3 -46.46 -20.73 -39.16
CA ARG A 3 -45.41 -20.72 -40.19
C ARG A 3 -44.53 -19.46 -40.03
N ARG A 4 -43.24 -19.53 -39.66
CA ARG A 4 -42.00 -19.88 -40.42
C ARG A 4 -41.84 -19.14 -41.73
N HIS A 5 -40.82 -18.30 -41.84
CA HIS A 5 -39.66 -18.32 -42.79
C HIS A 5 -38.95 -16.97 -42.74
N PHE A 6 -37.70 -16.85 -42.51
CA PHE A 6 -36.40 -17.22 -43.11
C PHE A 6 -35.80 -16.15 -44.07
N ILE A 7 -34.54 -15.79 -43.77
CA ILE A 7 -33.43 -15.37 -44.69
C ILE A 7 -33.30 -13.85 -44.93
N LYS A 8 -32.12 -13.24 -44.95
CA LYS A 8 -30.67 -13.52 -45.03
C LYS A 8 -29.85 -12.26 -44.69
N THR A 9 -28.80 -12.43 -43.97
CA THR A 9 -27.41 -11.97 -44.10
C THR A 9 -27.06 -10.81 -45.02
N THR A 10 -26.40 -9.78 -44.45
CA THR A 10 -25.09 -9.32 -44.95
C THR A 10 -24.30 -8.76 -43.77
N GLY A 11 -23.12 -9.27 -43.57
CA GLY A 11 -22.21 -8.91 -42.51
C GLY A 11 -21.35 -7.70 -42.82
N ILE A 12 -21.03 -6.94 -41.81
CA ILE A 12 -19.79 -6.16 -41.74
C ILE A 12 -19.16 -6.50 -40.39
N SER A 13 -18.06 -7.22 -40.47
CA SER A 13 -17.18 -7.55 -39.36
C SER A 13 -16.37 -6.32 -38.99
N LEU A 14 -16.59 -5.77 -37.81
CA LEU A 14 -15.57 -4.97 -37.14
C LEU A 14 -14.99 -5.81 -36.01
N GLY A 15 -13.70 -6.06 -36.12
CA GLY A 15 -12.95 -6.93 -35.24
C GLY A 15 -12.90 -6.40 -33.81
N ALA A 16 -13.55 -7.15 -32.93
CA ALA A 16 -13.23 -7.13 -31.51
C ALA A 16 -11.91 -7.90 -31.34
N PHE A 17 -10.82 -7.20 -31.10
CA PHE A 17 -9.60 -7.81 -30.58
C PHE A 17 -9.88 -8.29 -29.16
N LEU A 18 -10.32 -9.53 -29.05
CA LEU A 18 -10.25 -10.31 -27.82
C LEU A 18 -8.76 -10.56 -27.54
N VAL A 19 -8.20 -9.80 -26.60
CA VAL A 19 -7.00 -10.22 -25.91
C VAL A 19 -7.41 -11.30 -24.91
N SER A 20 -7.58 -12.52 -25.42
CA SER A 20 -7.57 -13.73 -24.62
C SER A 20 -6.12 -14.17 -24.49
N GLU A 21 -5.35 -13.59 -23.62
CA GLU A 21 -4.09 -14.19 -23.20
C GLU A 21 -4.37 -15.39 -22.29
N HIS A 22 -4.01 -16.50 -22.82
CA HIS A 22 -3.93 -17.82 -22.26
C HIS A 22 -3.62 -17.86 -20.75
N LEU A 23 -4.62 -18.20 -19.95
CA LEU A 23 -4.41 -18.93 -18.72
C LEU A 23 -3.92 -20.35 -19.09
N SER A 24 -2.64 -20.48 -19.45
CA SER A 24 -2.00 -21.79 -19.52
C SER A 24 -1.92 -22.33 -18.10
N ALA A 25 -2.66 -23.41 -17.86
CA ALA A 25 -2.57 -24.22 -16.66
C ALA A 25 -1.10 -24.54 -16.34
N PHE A 26 -0.55 -23.88 -15.33
CA PHE A 26 0.76 -24.19 -14.77
C PHE A 26 0.65 -25.49 -13.95
N THR A 27 0.81 -26.64 -14.59
CA THR A 27 1.11 -27.92 -13.93
C THR A 27 2.62 -28.12 -13.84
N GLY A 28 3.36 -27.11 -13.46
CA GLY A 28 4.77 -27.26 -13.08
C GLY A 28 4.84 -27.40 -11.55
N ARG A 29 5.43 -28.46 -11.02
CA ARG A 29 5.80 -28.54 -9.60
C ARG A 29 6.59 -27.29 -9.25
N GLN A 30 6.01 -26.43 -8.40
CA GLN A 30 6.67 -25.24 -7.87
C GLN A 30 7.94 -25.71 -7.13
N VAL A 31 9.09 -25.13 -7.46
CA VAL A 31 10.36 -25.45 -6.78
C VAL A 31 10.27 -24.83 -5.38
N GLN A 32 10.01 -25.64 -4.39
CA GLN A 32 10.00 -25.22 -2.99
C GLN A 32 11.44 -25.02 -2.53
N LEU A 33 11.83 -23.78 -2.22
CA LEU A 33 13.18 -23.43 -1.77
C LEU A 33 13.42 -23.69 -0.29
N ILE A 34 12.35 -23.92 0.48
CA ILE A 34 12.40 -24.26 1.90
C ILE A 34 11.68 -25.59 2.16
N HIS A 35 12.21 -26.34 3.09
CA HIS A 35 11.61 -27.57 3.63
C HIS A 35 10.89 -27.29 4.96
N LEU A 36 10.60 -28.29 5.75
CA LEU A 36 10.07 -28.10 7.11
C LEU A 36 11.13 -27.38 7.97
N PRO A 37 10.71 -26.49 8.90
CA PRO A 37 11.67 -25.81 9.79
C PRO A 37 12.40 -26.82 10.68
N ASP A 38 13.67 -26.52 10.92
CA ASP A 38 14.52 -27.32 11.81
C ASP A 38 14.15 -27.10 13.28
N GLU A 39 13.67 -25.89 13.60
CA GLU A 39 13.25 -25.50 14.95
C GLU A 39 12.07 -24.55 14.87
N VAL A 40 11.19 -24.59 15.88
CA VAL A 40 10.09 -23.66 16.07
C VAL A 40 10.16 -23.11 17.50
N THR A 41 10.19 -21.77 17.60
CA THR A 41 10.19 -21.06 18.88
C THR A 41 8.98 -20.17 18.99
N ALA A 42 8.65 -19.72 20.20
CA ALA A 42 7.55 -18.79 20.45
C ALA A 42 7.85 -17.89 21.64
N ILE A 43 7.12 -16.77 21.73
CA ILE A 43 7.04 -15.92 22.91
C ILE A 43 5.62 -16.04 23.48
N VAL A 44 5.52 -16.67 24.65
CA VAL A 44 4.26 -16.94 25.37
C VAL A 44 4.34 -16.29 26.74
N ASN A 45 3.34 -15.49 27.12
CA ASN A 45 3.33 -14.74 28.37
C ASN A 45 4.65 -13.98 28.60
N ASP A 46 5.16 -13.36 27.54
CA ASP A 46 6.44 -12.62 27.46
C ASP A 46 7.71 -13.47 27.77
N GLN A 47 7.60 -14.80 27.73
CA GLN A 47 8.74 -15.71 27.92
C GLN A 47 9.02 -16.48 26.63
N PRO A 48 10.30 -16.55 26.20
CA PRO A 48 10.70 -17.35 25.06
C PRO A 48 10.68 -18.86 25.40
N LEU A 49 10.23 -19.65 24.45
CA LEU A 49 10.23 -21.11 24.57
C LEU A 49 10.45 -21.79 23.21
N THR A 50 10.95 -23.05 23.26
CA THR A 50 11.10 -23.90 22.07
C THR A 50 10.02 -24.97 22.06
N LEU A 51 9.38 -25.16 20.90
CA LEU A 51 8.34 -26.17 20.72
C LEU A 51 8.97 -27.52 20.35
N LYS A 52 8.37 -28.59 20.86
CA LYS A 52 8.77 -29.97 20.59
C LYS A 52 8.06 -30.49 19.34
N GLY A 53 8.79 -31.05 18.40
CA GLY A 53 8.21 -31.68 17.23
C GLY A 53 7.32 -32.87 17.60
N ILE A 54 6.10 -32.91 17.07
CA ILE A 54 5.16 -34.01 17.17
C ILE A 54 4.76 -34.48 15.75
N GLY A 55 5.20 -35.65 15.36
CA GLY A 55 5.03 -36.12 13.98
C GLY A 55 5.87 -35.34 12.98
N LYS A 56 5.39 -35.28 11.70
CA LYS A 56 6.19 -34.71 10.60
C LYS A 56 6.00 -33.23 10.39
N LYS A 57 4.87 -32.61 10.81
CA LYS A 57 4.48 -31.25 10.41
C LYS A 57 3.86 -30.43 11.54
N SER A 58 4.12 -30.80 12.79
CA SER A 58 3.56 -30.11 13.94
C SER A 58 4.54 -30.00 15.09
N TRP A 59 4.46 -28.92 15.84
CA TRP A 59 5.25 -28.64 17.03
C TRP A 59 4.32 -28.21 18.15
N THR A 60 4.66 -28.54 19.38
CA THR A 60 3.83 -28.23 20.55
C THR A 60 4.67 -27.89 21.77
N HIS A 61 4.10 -27.08 22.63
CA HIS A 61 4.55 -26.83 24.00
C HIS A 61 3.29 -26.50 24.83
N ASP A 62 2.96 -27.36 25.78
CA ASP A 62 1.72 -27.25 26.57
C ASP A 62 0.47 -27.00 25.67
N ASN A 63 -0.20 -25.87 25.86
CA ASN A 63 -1.40 -25.48 25.12
C ASN A 63 -1.09 -24.81 23.76
N LEU A 64 0.17 -24.63 23.38
CA LEU A 64 0.55 -24.08 22.08
C LEU A 64 0.80 -25.20 21.09
N LYS A 65 0.17 -25.11 19.93
CA LYS A 65 0.44 -26.00 18.79
C LYS A 65 0.59 -25.20 17.51
N VAL A 66 1.66 -25.47 16.78
CA VAL A 66 1.93 -24.94 15.44
C VAL A 66 1.92 -26.08 14.45
N SER A 67 1.15 -25.95 13.38
CA SER A 67 1.00 -26.97 12.35
C SER A 67 1.28 -26.41 10.97
N LEU A 68 1.97 -27.18 10.13
CA LEU A 68 2.25 -26.85 8.74
C LEU A 68 1.45 -27.80 7.83
N GLN A 69 0.73 -27.21 6.87
CA GLN A 69 -0.05 -27.95 5.89
C GLN A 69 0.32 -27.53 4.47
N SER A 70 0.08 -28.39 3.49
CA SER A 70 0.21 -27.99 2.09
C SER A 70 -0.93 -27.03 1.77
N GLY A 71 -0.61 -25.76 1.49
CA GLY A 71 -1.54 -24.76 1.00
C GLY A 71 -1.72 -24.86 -0.52
N PRO A 72 -2.63 -24.05 -1.09
CA PRO A 72 -2.88 -24.02 -2.53
C PRO A 72 -1.65 -23.68 -3.37
N LYS A 73 -0.79 -22.79 -2.86
CA LYS A 73 0.42 -22.31 -3.55
C LYS A 73 1.71 -22.41 -2.73
N GLY A 74 1.62 -22.81 -1.46
CA GLY A 74 2.75 -22.80 -0.55
C GLY A 74 2.54 -23.68 0.69
N ILE A 75 3.05 -23.23 1.82
CA ILE A 75 2.93 -23.89 3.12
C ILE A 75 2.06 -23.02 4.02
N LEU A 76 0.88 -23.50 4.37
CA LEU A 76 0.00 -22.86 5.33
C LEU A 76 0.51 -23.14 6.75
N VAL A 77 0.61 -22.08 7.56
CA VAL A 77 0.96 -22.13 8.99
C VAL A 77 -0.31 -21.87 9.79
N GLU A 78 -0.69 -22.86 10.61
CA GLU A 78 -1.83 -22.79 11.52
C GLU A 78 -1.34 -22.80 12.97
N ILE A 79 -1.94 -21.96 13.83
CA ILE A 79 -1.59 -21.81 15.25
C ILE A 79 -2.84 -22.04 16.10
N GLU A 80 -2.71 -22.87 17.14
CA GLU A 80 -3.68 -23.10 18.21
C GLU A 80 -3.01 -22.73 19.54
N ALA A 81 -3.62 -21.81 20.31
CA ALA A 81 -3.05 -21.29 21.54
C ALA A 81 -4.14 -20.97 22.58
N PRO A 82 -4.91 -22.01 23.05
CA PRO A 82 -5.95 -21.80 24.05
C PRO A 82 -5.33 -21.40 25.40
N GLN A 83 -5.98 -20.43 26.08
CA GLN A 83 -5.68 -20.02 27.45
C GLN A 83 -4.26 -19.44 27.69
N ILE A 84 -3.56 -19.02 26.64
CA ILE A 84 -2.25 -18.37 26.73
C ILE A 84 -2.24 -17.06 25.96
N SER A 85 -1.36 -16.15 26.37
CA SER A 85 -1.06 -14.90 25.65
C SER A 85 0.12 -15.15 24.72
N LEU A 86 -0.12 -15.13 23.40
CA LEU A 86 0.88 -15.43 22.39
C LEU A 86 1.34 -14.15 21.69
N SER A 87 2.62 -13.82 21.82
CA SER A 87 3.21 -12.63 21.20
C SER A 87 3.80 -12.92 19.83
N SER A 88 4.42 -14.08 19.64
CA SER A 88 4.99 -14.49 18.34
C SER A 88 5.26 -15.98 18.25
N VAL A 89 5.36 -16.47 17.00
CA VAL A 89 5.94 -17.77 16.64
C VAL A 89 7.03 -17.53 15.61
N THR A 90 8.19 -18.18 15.75
CA THR A 90 9.28 -18.09 14.78
C THR A 90 9.65 -19.47 14.27
N LEU A 91 9.67 -19.60 12.94
CA LEU A 91 10.12 -20.79 12.23
C LEU A 91 11.58 -20.59 11.80
N HIS A 92 12.45 -21.55 12.07
CA HIS A 92 13.87 -21.47 11.79
C HIS A 92 14.30 -22.58 10.82
N TRP A 93 15.10 -22.22 9.82
CA TRP A 93 15.72 -23.13 8.86
C TRP A 93 17.24 -22.95 8.87
N LYS A 94 17.97 -24.06 8.93
CA LYS A 94 19.41 -24.06 8.67
C LYS A 94 19.62 -23.80 7.19
N LYS A 95 20.27 -22.72 6.87
CA LYS A 95 20.58 -22.32 5.49
C LYS A 95 22.09 -22.17 5.37
N PRO A 96 22.75 -22.90 4.45
CA PRO A 96 24.16 -22.64 4.16
C PRO A 96 24.29 -21.18 3.67
N GLY A 97 25.12 -20.40 4.33
CA GLY A 97 25.40 -19.03 3.95
C GLY A 97 25.92 -18.95 2.51
N GLN A 98 25.46 -17.95 1.78
CA GLN A 98 26.05 -17.53 0.51
C GLN A 98 26.56 -16.09 0.69
N PRO A 99 27.82 -15.91 1.10
CA PRO A 99 28.38 -14.59 1.48
C PRO A 99 28.34 -13.52 0.38
N SER A 100 28.15 -13.94 -0.88
CA SER A 100 28.08 -13.04 -2.04
C SER A 100 26.67 -12.62 -2.46
N SER A 101 25.64 -13.10 -1.77
CA SER A 101 24.25 -12.75 -2.12
C SER A 101 23.94 -11.30 -1.77
N MET A 102 23.14 -10.65 -2.64
CA MET A 102 22.47 -9.38 -2.35
C MET A 102 21.00 -9.67 -2.04
N ILE A 103 20.41 -8.90 -1.17
CA ILE A 103 18.99 -9.00 -0.85
C ILE A 103 18.25 -7.69 -1.19
N LEU A 104 16.98 -7.82 -1.49
CA LEU A 104 16.01 -6.74 -1.63
C LEU A 104 14.78 -7.12 -0.81
N ASN A 105 14.35 -6.26 0.09
CA ASN A 105 13.19 -6.50 0.96
C ASN A 105 12.05 -5.52 0.68
N ASP A 106 10.88 -5.81 1.21
CA ASP A 106 9.75 -4.89 1.29
C ASP A 106 9.74 -4.15 2.64
N HIS A 107 8.76 -3.30 2.84
CA HIS A 107 8.52 -2.52 4.05
C HIS A 107 7.20 -2.91 4.73
N TRP A 108 7.00 -2.55 6.01
CA TRP A 108 5.73 -2.78 6.71
C TRP A 108 4.57 -2.00 6.07
N GLU A 109 4.80 -0.73 5.80
CA GLU A 109 3.86 0.16 5.12
C GLU A 109 4.48 0.71 3.82
N ARG A 110 4.41 2.00 3.55
CA ARG A 110 5.15 2.70 2.50
C ARG A 110 6.66 2.74 2.82
N THR A 111 7.50 2.96 1.83
CA THR A 111 8.95 3.12 2.04
C THR A 111 9.32 4.56 2.34
N TYR A 112 10.53 4.75 2.82
CA TYR A 112 11.07 6.08 3.19
C TYR A 112 12.31 6.44 2.37
N GLY A 113 12.36 5.95 1.13
CA GLY A 113 13.44 6.19 0.19
C GLY A 113 14.76 5.55 0.60
N ASP A 114 14.69 4.37 1.18
CA ASP A 114 15.79 3.64 1.81
C ASP A 114 15.91 2.19 1.29
N ILE A 115 15.14 1.82 0.27
CA ILE A 115 15.23 0.49 -0.35
C ILE A 115 16.37 0.45 -1.37
N SER A 116 17.15 -0.62 -1.32
CA SER A 116 18.19 -0.94 -2.30
C SER A 116 18.55 -2.41 -2.23
N TRP A 117 19.23 -2.92 -3.26
CA TRP A 117 19.93 -4.18 -3.15
C TRP A 117 21.15 -4.01 -2.25
N HIS A 118 21.27 -4.83 -1.22
CA HIS A 118 22.35 -4.76 -0.23
C HIS A 118 22.74 -6.14 0.29
N LYS A 119 23.84 -6.23 1.02
CA LYS A 119 24.26 -7.49 1.67
C LYS A 119 23.35 -7.81 2.86
N PRO A 120 23.06 -9.09 3.11
CA PRO A 120 22.29 -9.48 4.29
C PRO A 120 22.91 -8.95 5.59
N ASN A 121 22.05 -8.46 6.48
CA ASN A 121 22.40 -8.08 7.84
C ASN A 121 21.58 -8.94 8.81
N ALA A 122 22.26 -9.68 9.68
CA ALA A 122 21.65 -10.62 10.62
C ALA A 122 20.63 -10.00 11.58
N GLN A 123 20.73 -8.69 11.84
CA GLN A 123 19.81 -7.96 12.73
C GLN A 123 18.67 -7.28 11.99
N GLU A 124 18.71 -7.27 10.67
CA GLU A 124 17.69 -6.64 9.86
C GLU A 124 16.42 -7.49 9.80
N ILE A 125 15.27 -6.87 9.97
CA ILE A 125 13.98 -7.49 9.71
C ILE A 125 13.53 -7.17 8.28
N LEU A 126 13.04 -8.17 7.57
CA LEU A 126 12.61 -8.07 6.18
C LEU A 126 11.10 -8.33 6.12
N PRO A 127 10.25 -7.28 6.15
CA PRO A 127 8.81 -7.43 6.18
C PRO A 127 8.26 -8.15 4.96
N TRP A 128 7.33 -9.05 5.16
CA TRP A 128 6.48 -9.73 4.19
C TRP A 128 7.20 -10.63 3.21
N TYR A 129 8.17 -10.10 2.44
CA TYR A 129 8.97 -10.86 1.47
C TYR A 129 10.34 -10.22 1.25
N PHE A 130 11.26 -11.02 0.78
CA PHE A 130 12.53 -10.54 0.26
C PHE A 130 12.98 -11.37 -0.94
N MET A 131 13.82 -10.76 -1.76
CA MET A 131 14.52 -11.40 -2.88
C MET A 131 15.98 -11.58 -2.54
N GLU A 132 16.57 -12.68 -2.98
CA GLU A 132 18.00 -12.98 -2.84
C GLU A 132 18.60 -13.18 -4.23
N TYR A 133 19.62 -12.42 -4.58
CA TYR A 133 20.37 -12.53 -5.83
C TYR A 133 21.79 -12.98 -5.56
N ASN A 134 22.22 -14.08 -6.17
CA ASN A 134 23.53 -14.70 -5.96
C ASN A 134 24.51 -14.50 -7.12
N GLY A 135 24.33 -13.48 -7.93
CA GLY A 135 25.13 -13.21 -9.14
C GLY A 135 24.62 -13.92 -10.39
N LYS A 136 23.73 -14.91 -10.25
CA LYS A 136 23.20 -15.71 -11.37
C LYS A 136 21.70 -15.91 -11.33
N ASN A 137 21.16 -16.24 -10.17
CA ASN A 137 19.74 -16.53 -9.98
C ASN A 137 19.15 -15.59 -8.93
N THR A 138 17.87 -15.29 -9.09
CA THR A 138 17.07 -14.58 -8.10
C THR A 138 16.10 -15.56 -7.46
N ASN A 139 16.13 -15.65 -6.14
CA ASN A 139 15.20 -16.43 -5.33
C ASN A 139 14.30 -15.46 -4.55
N GLY A 140 13.04 -15.83 -4.32
CA GLY A 140 12.13 -15.07 -3.48
C GLY A 140 11.59 -15.91 -2.34
N PHE A 141 11.47 -15.30 -1.17
CA PHE A 141 10.89 -15.85 0.05
C PHE A 141 9.84 -14.87 0.56
N GLY A 142 8.61 -15.31 0.78
CA GLY A 142 7.55 -14.41 1.18
C GLY A 142 6.35 -15.13 1.74
N VAL A 143 5.34 -14.34 2.08
CA VAL A 143 4.03 -14.80 2.51
C VAL A 143 2.95 -14.23 1.60
N LYS A 144 1.86 -14.95 1.43
CA LYS A 144 0.71 -14.46 0.66
C LYS A 144 0.05 -13.27 1.36
N THR A 145 -0.55 -12.39 0.57
CA THR A 145 -1.38 -11.29 1.08
C THR A 145 -2.55 -11.81 1.90
N GLY A 146 -3.04 -11.02 2.85
CA GLY A 146 -4.11 -11.45 3.75
C GLY A 146 -3.65 -12.40 4.87
N ALA A 147 -2.36 -12.41 5.22
CA ALA A 147 -1.84 -13.15 6.36
C ALA A 147 -2.52 -12.72 7.67
N GLY A 148 -2.80 -13.68 8.55
CA GLY A 148 -3.40 -13.44 9.87
C GLY A 148 -2.39 -12.92 10.91
N THR A 149 -1.13 -12.69 10.54
CA THR A 149 -0.07 -12.16 11.39
C THR A 149 0.79 -11.16 10.63
N PHE A 150 1.51 -10.29 11.34
CA PHE A 150 2.62 -9.56 10.73
C PHE A 150 3.81 -10.51 10.57
N CYS A 151 4.33 -10.61 9.34
CA CYS A 151 5.35 -11.58 8.97
C CYS A 151 6.66 -10.87 8.64
N SER A 152 7.75 -11.26 9.28
CA SER A 152 9.08 -10.76 8.96
C SER A 152 10.11 -11.86 8.85
N TRP A 153 10.98 -11.72 7.87
CA TRP A 153 12.12 -12.62 7.66
C TRP A 153 13.39 -12.04 8.26
N GLN A 154 14.29 -12.92 8.65
CA GLN A 154 15.68 -12.58 8.96
C GLN A 154 16.58 -13.63 8.30
N VAL A 155 17.68 -13.17 7.76
CA VAL A 155 18.66 -14.04 7.08
C VAL A 155 20.08 -13.71 7.53
N ASN A 156 20.82 -14.72 7.87
CA ASN A 156 22.25 -14.64 8.16
C ASN A 156 23.02 -15.79 7.47
N ASP A 157 24.30 -15.91 7.73
CA ASP A 157 25.17 -16.90 7.06
C ASP A 157 24.77 -18.37 7.26
N THR A 158 24.03 -18.67 8.32
CA THR A 158 23.73 -20.07 8.72
C THR A 158 22.22 -20.34 8.87
N GLN A 159 21.40 -19.29 8.91
CA GLN A 159 19.99 -19.43 9.28
C GLN A 159 19.09 -18.49 8.47
N LEU A 160 17.92 -18.99 8.13
CA LEU A 160 16.76 -18.25 7.67
C LEU A 160 15.67 -18.37 8.74
N SER A 161 15.01 -17.29 9.11
CA SER A 161 13.90 -17.31 10.06
C SER A 161 12.70 -16.54 9.53
N LEU A 162 11.50 -16.99 9.88
CA LEU A 162 10.23 -16.28 9.67
C LEU A 162 9.56 -16.10 11.02
N THR A 163 9.42 -14.85 11.45
CA THR A 163 8.66 -14.48 12.64
C THR A 163 7.24 -14.08 12.26
N LEU A 164 6.27 -14.70 12.92
CA LEU A 164 4.84 -14.45 12.85
C LEU A 164 4.45 -13.70 14.12
N ASP A 165 4.31 -12.37 14.03
CA ASP A 165 3.89 -11.52 15.14
C ASP A 165 2.37 -11.62 15.31
N THR A 166 1.94 -12.20 16.42
CA THR A 166 0.54 -12.48 16.75
C THR A 166 -0.07 -11.47 17.72
N ARG A 167 0.66 -10.42 18.11
CA ARG A 167 0.18 -9.45 19.10
C ARG A 167 -1.16 -8.80 18.70
N SER A 168 -1.90 -8.40 19.76
CA SER A 168 -3.07 -7.52 19.71
C SER A 168 -2.73 -6.24 20.47
N GLY A 169 -2.63 -5.13 19.75
CA GLY A 169 -1.92 -3.95 20.28
C GLY A 169 -0.45 -4.27 20.54
N GLY A 170 0.06 -3.92 21.70
CA GLY A 170 1.45 -4.21 22.12
C GLY A 170 1.61 -5.48 22.97
N ASN A 171 0.53 -6.21 23.25
CA ASN A 171 0.53 -7.42 24.09
C ASN A 171 0.22 -8.67 23.25
N GLY A 172 0.51 -9.85 23.78
CA GLY A 172 0.17 -11.12 23.14
C GLY A 172 -1.35 -11.29 22.96
N VAL A 173 -1.75 -11.88 21.82
CA VAL A 173 -3.15 -12.20 21.51
C VAL A 173 -3.67 -13.32 22.41
N GLN A 174 -4.98 -13.33 22.68
CA GLN A 174 -5.69 -14.41 23.37
C GLN A 174 -6.63 -15.11 22.41
N LEU A 175 -6.10 -16.11 21.67
CA LEU A 175 -6.85 -16.80 20.60
C LEU A 175 -8.08 -17.57 21.11
N GLY A 176 -8.13 -17.96 22.38
CA GLY A 176 -9.14 -18.88 22.87
C GLY A 176 -9.06 -20.23 22.13
N ASN A 177 -10.19 -20.85 21.87
CA ASN A 177 -10.25 -22.16 21.20
C ASN A 177 -10.22 -22.08 19.67
N ARG A 178 -10.09 -20.89 19.08
CA ARG A 178 -10.02 -20.74 17.64
C ARG A 178 -8.64 -21.08 17.08
N LYS A 179 -8.60 -21.50 15.84
CA LYS A 179 -7.38 -21.64 15.06
C LYS A 179 -7.07 -20.33 14.35
N LEU A 180 -5.80 -19.99 14.28
CA LEU A 180 -5.29 -18.85 13.52
C LEU A 180 -4.59 -19.36 12.25
N ASN A 181 -5.11 -18.99 11.09
CA ASN A 181 -4.38 -19.08 9.82
C ASN A 181 -3.33 -17.96 9.79
N ALA A 182 -2.12 -18.27 10.27
CA ALA A 182 -1.12 -17.25 10.53
C ALA A 182 -0.50 -16.70 9.24
N ALA A 183 -0.10 -17.57 8.31
CA ALA A 183 0.46 -17.20 7.01
C ALA A 183 0.43 -18.38 6.02
N GLU A 184 0.46 -18.10 4.71
CA GLU A 184 0.84 -19.07 3.69
C GLU A 184 2.20 -18.67 3.11
N ILE A 185 3.24 -19.48 3.37
CA ILE A 185 4.62 -19.23 2.94
C ILE A 185 4.76 -19.64 1.49
N VAL A 186 5.31 -18.76 0.67
CA VAL A 186 5.56 -18.98 -0.76
C VAL A 186 7.03 -18.70 -1.10
N THR A 187 7.56 -19.43 -2.07
CA THR A 187 8.92 -19.21 -2.57
C THR A 187 8.97 -19.27 -4.08
N ILE A 188 9.93 -18.60 -4.69
CA ILE A 188 10.12 -18.59 -6.13
C ILE A 188 11.61 -18.65 -6.48
N LYS A 189 11.91 -19.22 -7.65
CA LYS A 189 13.23 -19.17 -8.29
C LYS A 189 13.10 -18.55 -9.68
N SER A 190 14.09 -17.75 -10.07
CA SER A 190 14.16 -17.21 -11.43
C SER A 190 14.22 -18.33 -12.47
N LYS A 191 13.59 -18.08 -13.62
CA LYS A 191 13.77 -18.89 -14.82
C LYS A 191 15.14 -18.60 -15.45
N ALA A 192 15.60 -19.47 -16.35
CA ALA A 192 16.81 -19.20 -17.10
C ALA A 192 16.67 -17.90 -17.92
N GLY A 193 17.60 -16.96 -17.73
CA GLY A 193 17.62 -15.68 -18.42
C GLY A 193 16.60 -14.62 -17.92
N GLU A 194 15.83 -14.92 -16.87
CA GLU A 194 14.89 -13.97 -16.28
C GLU A 194 15.63 -12.96 -15.42
N SER A 195 15.34 -11.65 -15.62
CA SER A 195 15.92 -10.57 -14.81
C SER A 195 15.43 -10.63 -13.35
N ALA A 196 16.18 -10.02 -12.43
CA ALA A 196 15.73 -9.88 -11.04
C ALA A 196 14.41 -9.11 -10.94
N PHE A 197 14.23 -8.08 -11.76
CA PHE A 197 12.99 -7.31 -11.82
C PHE A 197 11.80 -8.17 -12.27
N ALA A 198 11.94 -8.91 -13.37
CA ALA A 198 10.88 -9.78 -13.87
C ALA A 198 10.52 -10.89 -12.87
N THR A 199 11.55 -11.49 -12.22
CA THR A 199 11.35 -12.50 -11.16
C THR A 199 10.58 -11.91 -9.98
N THR A 200 10.94 -10.70 -9.53
CA THR A 200 10.27 -10.04 -8.40
C THR A 200 8.82 -9.69 -8.74
N ARG A 201 8.55 -9.17 -9.94
CA ARG A 201 7.16 -8.94 -10.40
C ARG A 201 6.34 -10.23 -10.45
N ARG A 202 6.92 -11.31 -10.95
CA ARG A 202 6.25 -12.63 -10.97
C ARG A 202 5.98 -13.12 -9.55
N PHE A 203 6.88 -12.84 -8.62
CA PHE A 203 6.72 -13.21 -7.21
C PHE A 203 5.61 -12.41 -6.53
N THR A 204 5.54 -11.09 -6.72
CA THR A 204 4.43 -10.28 -6.19
C THR A 204 3.08 -10.75 -6.74
N GLY A 205 2.99 -11.04 -8.05
CA GLY A 205 1.77 -11.62 -8.64
C GLY A 205 1.41 -13.00 -8.10
N MET A 206 2.37 -13.76 -7.57
CA MET A 206 2.11 -15.06 -6.93
C MET A 206 1.61 -14.91 -5.49
N MET A 207 2.01 -13.84 -4.80
CA MET A 207 1.58 -13.58 -3.42
C MET A 207 0.14 -13.06 -3.32
N CYS A 208 -0.39 -12.37 -4.33
CA CYS A 208 -1.76 -11.85 -4.34
C CYS A 208 -2.58 -12.56 -5.43
N ASP A 209 -3.54 -13.40 -5.01
CA ASP A 209 -4.36 -14.18 -5.96
C ASP A 209 -5.40 -13.32 -6.68
N GLN A 210 -5.88 -12.28 -6.04
CA GLN A 210 -6.93 -11.41 -6.53
C GLN A 210 -6.50 -9.94 -6.32
N PRO A 211 -5.56 -9.43 -7.13
CA PRO A 211 -5.17 -8.04 -7.05
C PRO A 211 -6.38 -7.16 -7.36
N ARG A 212 -6.55 -6.10 -6.57
CA ARG A 212 -7.56 -5.10 -6.85
C ARG A 212 -6.88 -3.88 -7.47
N THR A 213 -7.26 -3.57 -8.69
CA THR A 213 -6.66 -2.48 -9.47
C THR A 213 -7.74 -1.57 -10.02
N PRO A 214 -7.42 -0.30 -10.32
CA PRO A 214 -8.35 0.58 -11.02
C PRO A 214 -8.77 0.00 -12.37
N LYS A 215 -10.03 0.24 -12.76
CA LYS A 215 -10.57 -0.18 -14.06
C LYS A 215 -9.90 0.53 -15.24
N GLN A 216 -9.38 1.73 -15.00
CA GLN A 216 -8.66 2.57 -15.96
C GLN A 216 -7.42 3.16 -15.26
N PRO A 217 -6.38 3.57 -15.99
CA PRO A 217 -5.25 4.28 -15.42
C PRO A 217 -5.70 5.49 -14.62
N VAL A 218 -5.07 5.71 -13.46
CA VAL A 218 -5.39 6.81 -12.57
C VAL A 218 -4.38 7.92 -12.73
N TYR A 219 -4.87 9.13 -12.98
CA TYR A 219 -4.06 10.32 -13.05
C TYR A 219 -4.89 11.55 -12.66
N GLY A 220 -4.23 12.64 -12.31
CA GLY A 220 -4.93 13.85 -11.97
C GLY A 220 -4.10 14.84 -11.18
N ILE A 221 -4.77 15.58 -10.31
CA ILE A 221 -4.18 16.63 -9.50
C ILE A 221 -4.55 16.45 -8.02
N ASN A 222 -3.70 17.00 -7.16
CA ASN A 222 -3.87 17.03 -5.71
C ASN A 222 -3.25 18.34 -5.20
N ASP A 223 -3.84 19.01 -4.24
CA ASP A 223 -3.41 20.35 -3.81
C ASP A 223 -2.36 20.35 -2.70
N TRP A 224 -2.01 19.20 -2.11
CA TRP A 224 -1.20 19.14 -0.89
C TRP A 224 0.15 19.88 -0.98
N TYR A 225 0.95 19.63 -2.03
CA TYR A 225 2.35 20.11 -2.07
C TYR A 225 2.54 21.59 -2.39
N PHE A 226 1.46 22.35 -2.54
CA PHE A 226 1.53 23.81 -2.56
C PHE A 226 0.61 24.47 -1.53
N SER A 227 -0.46 23.80 -1.09
CA SER A 227 -1.40 24.33 -0.09
C SER A 227 -1.03 23.96 1.35
N TYR A 228 -0.51 22.73 1.56
CA TYR A 228 -0.18 22.17 2.88
C TYR A 228 -1.30 22.37 3.91
N GLY A 229 -2.55 22.06 3.53
CA GLY A 229 -3.75 22.19 4.36
C GLY A 229 -4.34 23.60 4.43
N LYS A 230 -3.74 24.58 3.75
CA LYS A 230 -4.31 25.96 3.61
C LYS A 230 -5.21 26.09 2.39
N ASN A 231 -5.88 25.01 2.03
CA ASN A 231 -6.80 24.96 0.91
C ASN A 231 -8.17 25.59 1.24
N SER A 232 -8.94 25.85 0.19
CA SER A 232 -10.30 26.37 0.25
C SER A 232 -11.06 25.97 -1.01
N GLU A 233 -12.39 26.09 -1.01
CA GLU A 233 -13.22 25.88 -2.21
C GLU A 233 -12.67 26.67 -3.40
N GLN A 234 -12.37 27.97 -3.21
CA GLN A 234 -11.83 28.82 -4.26
C GLN A 234 -10.50 28.32 -4.82
N LEU A 235 -9.56 27.91 -3.95
CA LEU A 235 -8.26 27.42 -4.36
C LEU A 235 -8.37 26.12 -5.16
N ILE A 236 -9.23 25.19 -4.73
CA ILE A 236 -9.45 23.92 -5.44
C ILE A 236 -10.08 24.16 -6.81
N VAL A 237 -11.08 25.04 -6.89
CA VAL A 237 -11.70 25.42 -8.18
C VAL A 237 -10.64 25.99 -9.12
N GLN A 238 -9.86 26.99 -8.68
CA GLN A 238 -8.78 27.60 -9.48
C GLN A 238 -7.74 26.58 -9.94
N HIS A 239 -7.33 25.66 -9.07
CA HIS A 239 -6.38 24.61 -9.41
C HIS A 239 -6.97 23.63 -10.45
N THR A 240 -8.25 23.27 -10.30
CA THR A 240 -8.96 22.40 -11.23
C THR A 240 -9.12 23.07 -12.60
N GLU A 241 -9.55 24.34 -12.64
CA GLU A 241 -9.67 25.15 -13.88
C GLU A 241 -8.33 25.34 -14.59
N LEU A 242 -7.24 25.51 -13.83
CA LEU A 242 -5.88 25.64 -14.37
C LEU A 242 -5.46 24.41 -15.17
N LEU A 243 -5.79 23.20 -14.71
CA LEU A 243 -5.23 21.94 -15.23
C LEU A 243 -6.23 21.09 -16.03
N ALA A 244 -7.54 21.28 -15.88
CA ALA A 244 -8.55 20.53 -16.64
C ALA A 244 -8.37 20.65 -18.17
N PRO A 245 -8.00 21.81 -18.75
CA PRO A 245 -7.74 21.93 -20.18
C PRO A 245 -6.60 21.03 -20.69
N MET A 246 -5.67 20.59 -19.82
CA MET A 246 -4.59 19.70 -20.20
C MET A 246 -5.08 18.28 -20.52
N ALA A 247 -6.28 17.94 -20.08
CA ALA A 247 -6.93 16.64 -20.37
C ALA A 247 -8.03 16.75 -21.44
N GLU A 248 -8.10 17.86 -22.17
CA GLU A 248 -9.07 18.02 -23.27
C GLU A 248 -8.92 16.90 -24.31
N GLY A 249 -10.05 16.29 -24.70
CA GLY A 249 -10.08 15.20 -25.68
C GLY A 249 -9.70 13.82 -25.13
N LEU A 250 -9.32 13.70 -23.85
CA LEU A 250 -9.06 12.40 -23.23
C LEU A 250 -10.38 11.81 -22.68
N GLU A 251 -10.70 10.57 -23.09
CA GLU A 251 -11.91 9.86 -22.60
C GLU A 251 -11.79 9.49 -21.11
N ASN A 252 -10.61 8.98 -20.71
CA ASN A 252 -10.29 8.71 -19.31
C ASN A 252 -10.02 10.05 -18.61
N ARG A 253 -10.99 10.54 -17.82
CA ARG A 253 -10.90 11.86 -17.17
C ARG A 253 -10.02 11.84 -15.93
N PRO A 254 -9.19 12.88 -15.70
CA PRO A 254 -8.33 12.99 -14.53
C PRO A 254 -9.11 13.25 -13.25
N PHE A 255 -8.51 12.92 -12.10
CA PHE A 255 -9.03 13.29 -10.80
C PHE A 255 -8.57 14.68 -10.36
N SER A 256 -9.42 15.37 -9.58
CA SER A 256 -9.05 16.52 -8.76
C SER A 256 -9.31 16.15 -7.30
N VAL A 257 -8.25 15.92 -6.55
CA VAL A 257 -8.31 15.44 -5.16
C VAL A 257 -8.18 16.62 -4.21
N VAL A 258 -9.24 16.85 -3.41
CA VAL A 258 -9.21 17.79 -2.28
C VAL A 258 -8.47 17.11 -1.13
N ASP A 259 -7.24 17.54 -0.85
CA ASP A 259 -6.43 16.97 0.22
C ASP A 259 -6.82 17.50 1.61
N ALA A 260 -6.08 17.17 2.66
CA ALA A 260 -6.36 17.56 4.03
C ALA A 260 -6.59 19.08 4.18
N GLY A 261 -7.52 19.46 5.05
CA GLY A 261 -7.83 20.86 5.35
C GLY A 261 -9.29 21.29 5.15
N TRP A 262 -10.15 20.46 4.58
CA TRP A 262 -11.56 20.75 4.33
C TRP A 262 -12.48 20.52 5.53
N TYR A 263 -12.09 19.64 6.43
CA TYR A 263 -12.86 19.22 7.60
C TYR A 263 -12.74 20.23 8.74
N GLN A 264 -13.68 20.15 9.68
CA GLN A 264 -13.69 21.00 10.86
C GLN A 264 -12.54 20.62 11.82
N GLY A 265 -11.86 21.62 12.32
CA GLY A 265 -10.84 21.49 13.36
C GLY A 265 -11.41 21.27 14.76
N PRO A 266 -10.56 21.24 15.78
CA PRO A 266 -10.99 21.08 17.17
C PRO A 266 -11.93 22.23 17.62
N PRO A 267 -12.75 22.02 18.67
CA PRO A 267 -13.80 22.97 19.05
C PRO A 267 -13.35 24.39 19.41
N ASP A 268 -12.10 24.54 19.83
CA ASP A 268 -11.46 25.84 20.17
C ASP A 268 -10.83 26.54 18.96
N SER A 269 -10.68 25.81 17.84
CA SER A 269 -10.14 26.33 16.57
C SER A 269 -10.83 25.67 15.37
N PRO A 270 -12.15 25.84 15.19
CA PRO A 270 -12.91 25.08 14.17
C PRO A 270 -12.48 25.36 12.72
N ASP A 271 -11.94 26.52 12.44
CA ASP A 271 -11.45 26.91 11.11
C ASP A 271 -9.97 26.53 10.86
N ASP A 272 -9.25 26.17 11.91
CA ASP A 272 -7.95 25.53 11.80
C ASP A 272 -8.12 24.02 11.78
N ALA A 273 -8.24 23.46 10.58
CA ALA A 273 -8.49 22.03 10.40
C ALA A 273 -7.45 21.15 11.14
N GLY A 274 -6.23 21.63 11.29
CA GLY A 274 -5.15 20.88 11.93
C GLY A 274 -5.09 19.45 11.38
N TRP A 275 -5.18 18.46 12.26
CA TRP A 275 -5.27 17.05 11.87
C TRP A 275 -6.68 16.45 12.08
N GLY A 276 -7.68 17.31 12.24
CA GLY A 276 -9.10 16.97 12.31
C GLY A 276 -9.62 16.73 13.72
N ASP A 277 -10.93 16.81 13.84
CA ASP A 277 -11.74 16.37 14.98
C ASP A 277 -12.74 15.32 14.49
N ARG A 278 -13.54 15.69 13.47
CA ARG A 278 -14.50 14.77 12.82
C ARG A 278 -14.44 14.91 11.31
N MET A 279 -14.49 13.76 10.61
CA MET A 279 -14.37 13.68 9.16
C MET A 279 -15.73 13.76 8.41
N ASP A 280 -16.80 14.12 9.11
CA ASP A 280 -18.14 14.37 8.55
C ASP A 280 -18.60 15.85 8.71
N LEU A 281 -17.75 16.69 9.29
CA LEU A 281 -18.03 18.11 9.48
C LEU A 281 -17.11 18.96 8.61
N VAL A 282 -17.69 19.88 7.88
CA VAL A 282 -17.02 20.77 6.92
C VAL A 282 -16.70 22.11 7.58
N ASN A 283 -15.53 22.66 7.34
CA ASN A 283 -15.18 24.00 7.84
C ASN A 283 -15.71 25.12 6.93
N ALA A 284 -15.64 26.38 7.42
CA ALA A 284 -16.17 27.54 6.73
C ALA A 284 -15.49 27.85 5.39
N ARG A 285 -14.24 27.37 5.17
CA ARG A 285 -13.50 27.59 3.91
C ARG A 285 -14.08 26.82 2.72
N PHE A 286 -14.86 25.77 2.97
CA PHE A 286 -15.47 24.92 1.94
C PHE A 286 -17.01 25.01 1.94
N GLY A 287 -17.64 25.16 3.10
CA GLY A 287 -19.09 25.29 3.25
C GLY A 287 -19.88 24.02 2.92
N ASP A 288 -19.75 23.47 1.71
CA ASP A 288 -20.51 22.30 1.25
C ASP A 288 -19.66 21.41 0.33
N MET A 289 -19.36 20.18 0.77
CA MET A 289 -18.51 19.26 0.03
C MET A 289 -19.25 18.53 -1.11
N HIS A 290 -20.58 18.40 -1.05
CA HIS A 290 -21.36 17.91 -2.18
C HIS A 290 -21.29 18.91 -3.35
N ARG A 291 -21.54 20.20 -3.07
CA ARG A 291 -21.40 21.27 -4.06
C ARG A 291 -19.96 21.36 -4.61
N MET A 292 -18.96 21.10 -3.79
CA MET A 292 -17.56 21.07 -4.22
C MET A 292 -17.30 19.95 -5.24
N ALA A 293 -17.80 18.74 -4.99
CA ALA A 293 -17.70 17.63 -5.93
C ALA A 293 -18.38 17.94 -7.27
N GLU A 294 -19.58 18.54 -7.24
CA GLU A 294 -20.29 18.95 -8.46
C GLU A 294 -19.53 20.02 -9.27
N LYS A 295 -18.88 20.98 -8.61
CA LYS A 295 -18.02 21.96 -9.29
C LYS A 295 -16.85 21.29 -10.02
N ILE A 296 -16.16 20.37 -9.36
CA ILE A 296 -15.06 19.61 -9.99
C ILE A 296 -15.55 18.86 -11.24
N LYS A 297 -16.72 18.21 -11.16
CA LYS A 297 -17.32 17.52 -12.32
C LYS A 297 -17.68 18.48 -13.45
N GLN A 298 -18.27 19.63 -13.14
CA GLN A 298 -18.64 20.66 -14.15
C GLN A 298 -17.41 21.20 -14.89
N ILE A 299 -16.27 21.35 -14.20
CA ILE A 299 -14.99 21.74 -14.83
C ILE A 299 -14.44 20.62 -15.71
N GLY A 300 -14.86 19.37 -15.51
CA GLY A 300 -14.51 18.22 -16.33
C GLY A 300 -13.48 17.29 -15.72
N MET A 301 -13.29 17.30 -14.41
CA MET A 301 -12.49 16.33 -13.67
C MET A 301 -13.36 15.44 -12.76
N ARG A 302 -12.80 14.36 -12.26
CA ARG A 302 -13.44 13.44 -11.31
C ARG A 302 -13.08 13.88 -9.88
N PRO A 303 -14.03 14.04 -8.95
CA PRO A 303 -13.71 14.51 -7.61
C PRO A 303 -13.11 13.43 -6.73
N GLY A 304 -12.04 13.78 -6.01
CA GLY A 304 -11.44 12.98 -4.95
C GLY A 304 -11.40 13.75 -3.63
N ILE A 305 -11.35 13.03 -2.50
CA ILE A 305 -11.33 13.61 -1.16
C ILE A 305 -10.36 12.85 -0.24
N TRP A 306 -9.69 13.59 0.63
CA TRP A 306 -8.82 13.03 1.67
C TRP A 306 -9.60 12.83 2.98
N THR A 307 -9.20 11.81 3.78
CA THR A 307 -9.77 11.57 5.11
C THR A 307 -8.78 10.89 6.07
N ARG A 308 -9.03 11.03 7.40
CA ARG A 308 -8.37 10.31 8.47
C ARG A 308 -9.40 9.50 9.26
N PRO A 309 -9.68 8.25 8.86
CA PRO A 309 -10.87 7.51 9.31
C PRO A 309 -10.89 7.17 10.80
N LEU A 310 -9.74 7.05 11.46
CA LEU A 310 -9.65 6.76 12.89
C LEU A 310 -9.51 8.01 13.77
N CYS A 311 -9.67 9.21 13.18
CA CYS A 311 -9.69 10.44 13.96
C CYS A 311 -10.91 10.46 14.89
N GLY A 312 -10.66 10.56 16.19
CA GLY A 312 -11.69 10.73 17.22
C GLY A 312 -11.86 12.19 17.61
N SER A 313 -13.03 12.53 18.10
CA SER A 313 -13.30 13.85 18.68
C SER A 313 -12.84 13.93 20.13
N TYR A 314 -12.37 15.10 20.54
CA TYR A 314 -12.07 15.38 21.95
C TYR A 314 -13.31 15.29 22.86
N LYS A 315 -14.51 15.30 22.28
CA LYS A 315 -15.80 15.14 22.98
C LYS A 315 -16.23 13.68 23.08
N ASP A 316 -15.58 12.78 22.36
CA ASP A 316 -15.93 11.36 22.39
C ASP A 316 -15.55 10.71 23.74
N PRO A 317 -16.31 9.70 24.20
CA PRO A 317 -15.95 8.94 25.39
C PRO A 317 -14.58 8.27 25.26
N LYS A 318 -13.75 8.36 26.31
CA LYS A 318 -12.42 7.71 26.34
C LYS A 318 -12.50 6.19 26.14
N SER A 319 -13.62 5.57 26.48
CA SER A 319 -13.86 4.13 26.25
C SER A 319 -13.88 3.72 24.79
N LEU A 320 -14.07 4.66 23.88
CA LEU A 320 -14.03 4.43 22.42
C LEU A 320 -12.62 4.59 21.85
N MET A 321 -11.65 5.07 22.63
CA MET A 321 -10.33 5.45 22.15
C MET A 321 -9.29 4.38 22.44
N LEU A 322 -8.30 4.32 21.55
CA LEU A 322 -7.05 3.63 21.85
C LEU A 322 -6.32 4.33 23.02
N PRO A 323 -5.62 3.58 23.87
CA PRO A 323 -4.85 4.19 24.95
C PRO A 323 -3.72 5.05 24.42
N ILE A 324 -3.34 6.08 25.18
CA ILE A 324 -2.17 6.92 24.89
C ILE A 324 -0.92 6.07 25.10
N ILE A 325 -0.04 6.06 24.09
CA ILE A 325 1.26 5.38 24.12
C ILE A 325 2.33 6.30 23.54
N GLU A 326 3.59 5.96 23.74
CA GLU A 326 4.71 6.65 23.09
C GLU A 326 4.52 6.70 21.55
N GLY A 327 4.65 7.88 20.97
CA GLY A 327 4.47 8.13 19.53
C GLY A 327 3.01 8.34 19.09
N ARG A 328 2.01 7.87 19.83
CA ARG A 328 0.62 8.25 19.63
C ARG A 328 0.34 9.55 20.37
N SER A 329 0.05 10.60 19.62
CA SER A 329 -0.14 11.94 20.16
C SER A 329 -1.16 11.99 21.31
N GLU A 330 -0.76 12.55 22.46
CA GLU A 330 -1.64 12.79 23.61
C GLU A 330 -2.80 13.74 23.29
N ASN A 331 -2.59 14.60 22.30
CA ASN A 331 -3.55 15.63 21.92
C ASN A 331 -4.42 15.22 20.71
N ARG A 332 -4.44 13.94 20.35
CA ARG A 332 -5.23 13.46 19.20
C ARG A 332 -5.89 12.13 19.53
N PRO A 333 -7.16 12.16 19.93
CA PRO A 333 -7.90 10.94 20.20
C PRO A 333 -7.97 10.07 18.93
N VAL A 334 -7.71 8.78 19.09
CA VAL A 334 -7.76 7.78 18.03
C VAL A 334 -8.78 6.73 18.38
N LEU A 335 -9.70 6.47 17.47
CA LEU A 335 -10.74 5.46 17.64
C LEU A 335 -10.13 4.05 17.64
N ASP A 336 -10.54 3.22 18.61
CA ASP A 336 -10.18 1.79 18.63
C ASP A 336 -10.95 1.05 17.52
N PRO A 337 -10.27 0.51 16.48
CA PRO A 337 -10.92 -0.16 15.35
C PRO A 337 -11.53 -1.52 15.72
N THR A 338 -11.40 -1.99 16.96
CA THR A 338 -12.02 -3.22 17.43
C THR A 338 -13.40 -3.00 18.06
N ILE A 339 -13.79 -1.75 18.27
CA ILE A 339 -15.10 -1.38 18.82
C ILE A 339 -16.10 -1.21 17.67
N PRO A 340 -17.23 -1.95 17.67
CA PRO A 340 -18.19 -1.91 16.57
C PRO A 340 -18.75 -0.50 16.27
N GLU A 341 -19.00 0.31 17.28
CA GLU A 341 -19.48 1.70 17.14
C GLU A 341 -18.49 2.56 16.32
N ASN A 342 -17.20 2.37 16.54
CA ASN A 342 -16.16 3.08 15.79
C ASN A 342 -16.10 2.62 14.32
N LEU A 343 -16.29 1.33 14.06
CA LEU A 343 -16.37 0.82 12.69
C LEU A 343 -17.60 1.35 11.95
N GLU A 344 -18.75 1.50 12.62
CA GLU A 344 -19.93 2.14 12.03
C GLU A 344 -19.67 3.62 11.72
N ARG A 345 -18.91 4.34 12.54
CA ARG A 345 -18.48 5.71 12.23
C ARG A 345 -17.57 5.75 10.99
N VAL A 346 -16.60 4.86 10.88
CA VAL A 346 -15.76 4.74 9.68
C VAL A 346 -16.62 4.46 8.45
N LYS A 347 -17.57 3.53 8.52
CA LYS A 347 -18.52 3.26 7.43
C LYS A 347 -19.33 4.48 7.05
N HIS A 348 -19.80 5.24 8.04
CA HIS A 348 -20.54 6.48 7.80
C HIS A 348 -19.73 7.48 6.97
N TYR A 349 -18.46 7.70 7.30
CA TYR A 349 -17.59 8.61 6.56
C TYR A 349 -17.49 8.23 5.07
N PHE A 350 -17.18 6.97 4.75
CA PHE A 350 -17.02 6.54 3.37
C PHE A 350 -18.34 6.54 2.58
N LYS A 351 -19.47 6.22 3.21
CA LYS A 351 -20.80 6.37 2.60
C LYS A 351 -21.13 7.83 2.32
N LEU A 352 -20.85 8.71 3.27
CA LEU A 352 -21.09 10.15 3.14
C LEU A 352 -20.30 10.75 1.97
N TYR A 353 -19.02 10.38 1.79
CA TYR A 353 -18.23 10.86 0.66
C TYR A 353 -18.79 10.37 -0.69
N ASN A 354 -19.29 9.14 -0.73
CA ASN A 354 -19.99 8.61 -1.90
C ASN A 354 -21.30 9.41 -2.16
N GLU A 355 -22.10 9.66 -1.13
CA GLU A 355 -23.33 10.49 -1.21
C GLU A 355 -23.04 11.93 -1.64
N TRP A 356 -21.91 12.50 -1.25
CA TRP A 356 -21.42 13.79 -1.76
C TRP A 356 -20.95 13.73 -3.22
N GLY A 357 -20.87 12.53 -3.81
CA GLY A 357 -20.51 12.33 -5.21
C GLY A 357 -19.02 12.26 -5.50
N TYR A 358 -18.18 12.01 -4.48
CA TYR A 358 -16.75 11.76 -4.67
C TYR A 358 -16.52 10.36 -5.27
N GLU A 359 -15.61 10.29 -6.22
CA GLU A 359 -15.27 9.07 -6.96
C GLU A 359 -13.94 8.46 -6.50
N MET A 360 -13.23 9.14 -5.62
CA MET A 360 -11.99 8.67 -4.97
C MET A 360 -11.91 9.16 -3.53
N VAL A 361 -11.45 8.28 -2.64
CA VAL A 361 -11.11 8.63 -1.25
C VAL A 361 -9.66 8.24 -0.97
N LYS A 362 -8.84 9.23 -0.60
CA LYS A 362 -7.48 9.03 -0.09
C LYS A 362 -7.56 9.03 1.44
N PHE A 363 -7.32 7.88 2.08
CA PHE A 363 -7.31 7.82 3.53
C PHE A 363 -5.89 7.66 4.08
N ASP A 364 -5.66 8.28 5.23
CA ASP A 364 -4.31 8.45 5.78
C ASP A 364 -4.25 8.13 7.29
N PHE A 365 -3.05 8.12 7.84
CA PHE A 365 -2.68 7.98 9.24
C PHE A 365 -2.97 6.63 9.90
N THR A 366 -3.67 5.70 9.29
CA THR A 366 -4.18 4.51 9.99
C THR A 366 -3.11 3.66 10.68
N SER A 367 -1.94 3.47 10.09
CA SER A 367 -0.85 2.71 10.73
C SER A 367 -0.25 3.48 11.91
N ASN A 368 0.02 4.78 11.77
CA ASN A 368 0.50 5.61 12.85
C ASN A 368 -0.54 5.76 13.98
N ASP A 369 -1.82 5.97 13.62
CA ASP A 369 -2.91 6.04 14.59
C ASP A 369 -3.01 4.77 15.44
N ILE A 370 -2.93 3.60 14.80
CA ILE A 370 -3.05 2.32 15.51
C ILE A 370 -1.81 2.02 16.34
N PHE A 371 -0.60 2.19 15.79
CA PHE A 371 0.63 1.69 16.38
C PHE A 371 1.47 2.74 17.11
N GLY A 372 1.16 4.04 16.95
CA GLY A 372 1.99 5.14 17.46
C GLY A 372 3.36 5.22 16.79
N ARG A 373 3.53 4.61 15.62
CA ARG A 373 4.79 4.56 14.87
C ARG A 373 4.55 4.68 13.38
N TRP A 374 5.44 5.36 12.71
CA TRP A 374 5.57 5.33 11.26
C TRP A 374 6.36 4.08 10.83
N GLY A 375 6.23 3.66 9.59
CA GLY A 375 6.88 2.45 9.09
C GLY A 375 8.39 2.42 9.29
N PHE A 376 9.12 3.54 9.13
CA PHE A 376 10.56 3.61 9.39
C PHE A 376 10.89 3.42 10.89
N GLU A 377 10.02 3.86 11.78
CA GLU A 377 10.18 3.64 13.23
C GLU A 377 9.93 2.19 13.60
N MET A 378 8.95 1.54 12.95
CA MET A 378 8.70 0.10 13.11
C MET A 378 9.92 -0.72 12.67
N MET A 379 10.54 -0.38 11.54
CA MET A 379 11.76 -1.03 11.05
C MET A 379 12.91 -0.85 12.04
N LYS A 380 13.15 0.38 12.46
CA LYS A 380 14.23 0.73 13.40
C LYS A 380 14.08 0.08 14.77
N ALA A 381 12.86 0.00 15.29
CA ALA A 381 12.57 -0.60 16.59
C ALA A 381 12.46 -2.13 16.55
N GLY A 382 12.37 -2.74 15.37
CA GLY A 382 12.14 -4.17 15.21
C GLY A 382 10.76 -4.63 15.71
N ALA A 383 9.83 -3.71 15.97
CA ALA A 383 8.51 -4.00 16.49
C ALA A 383 7.48 -2.98 15.97
N MET A 384 6.25 -3.45 15.73
CA MET A 384 5.16 -2.63 15.19
C MET A 384 4.75 -1.49 16.11
N THR A 385 4.80 -1.69 17.42
CA THR A 385 4.33 -0.75 18.42
C THR A 385 5.05 -0.94 19.77
N ALA A 386 4.87 0.01 20.68
CA ALA A 386 5.33 -0.11 22.08
C ALA A 386 4.60 -1.26 22.81
N PRO A 387 5.25 -1.95 23.76
CA PRO A 387 4.59 -2.97 24.57
C PRO A 387 3.64 -2.34 25.61
N GLY A 388 2.89 -3.19 26.34
CA GLY A 388 2.15 -2.79 27.55
C GLY A 388 0.75 -2.22 27.30
N TRP A 389 0.21 -2.30 26.10
CA TRP A 389 -1.15 -1.88 25.78
C TRP A 389 -1.89 -2.92 24.94
N ARG A 390 -3.20 -2.84 24.88
CA ARG A 390 -4.04 -3.75 24.09
C ARG A 390 -5.24 -3.03 23.49
N MET A 391 -5.78 -3.62 22.42
CA MET A 391 -7.08 -3.28 21.86
C MET A 391 -8.20 -3.66 22.83
N HIS A 392 -9.39 -3.12 22.66
CA HIS A 392 -10.58 -3.53 23.40
C HIS A 392 -10.88 -5.02 23.13
N ASP A 393 -10.87 -5.46 21.87
CA ASP A 393 -10.89 -6.89 21.51
C ASP A 393 -9.46 -7.39 21.32
N ASN A 394 -8.96 -8.17 22.29
CA ASN A 394 -7.63 -8.77 22.26
C ASN A 394 -7.62 -10.24 21.79
N THR A 395 -8.71 -10.72 21.20
CA THR A 395 -8.82 -12.09 20.66
C THR A 395 -8.37 -12.20 19.22
N ARG A 396 -8.12 -11.07 18.56
CA ARG A 396 -7.64 -10.97 17.18
C ARG A 396 -6.25 -10.33 17.12
N THR A 397 -5.44 -10.80 16.18
CA THR A 397 -4.11 -10.22 15.93
C THR A 397 -4.22 -8.83 15.32
N ASN A 398 -3.15 -8.04 15.41
CA ASN A 398 -3.06 -6.74 14.73
C ASN A 398 -3.33 -6.86 13.21
N ALA A 399 -2.84 -7.92 12.56
CA ALA A 399 -3.09 -8.15 11.13
C ALA A 399 -4.56 -8.41 10.83
N GLU A 400 -5.24 -9.24 11.62
CA GLU A 400 -6.68 -9.50 11.48
C GLU A 400 -7.52 -8.23 11.71
N ILE A 401 -7.14 -7.40 12.70
CA ILE A 401 -7.82 -6.14 13.01
C ILE A 401 -7.69 -5.15 11.84
N ILE A 402 -6.48 -4.97 11.31
CA ILE A 402 -6.24 -4.10 10.16
C ILE A 402 -6.97 -4.59 8.91
N THR A 403 -6.90 -5.88 8.62
CA THR A 403 -7.61 -6.46 7.48
C THR A 403 -9.11 -6.24 7.60
N SER A 404 -9.69 -6.42 8.80
CA SER A 404 -11.10 -6.14 9.07
C SER A 404 -11.45 -4.66 8.85
N LEU A 405 -10.64 -3.74 9.35
CA LEU A 405 -10.82 -2.30 9.10
C LEU A 405 -10.79 -1.97 7.61
N TYR A 406 -9.82 -2.52 6.86
CA TYR A 406 -9.70 -2.27 5.42
C TYR A 406 -10.89 -2.84 4.63
N GLN A 407 -11.41 -3.99 5.02
CA GLN A 407 -12.62 -4.56 4.44
C GLN A 407 -13.85 -3.68 4.70
N VAL A 408 -14.01 -3.19 5.93
CA VAL A 408 -15.07 -2.23 6.30
C VAL A 408 -15.00 -0.96 5.45
N ILE A 409 -13.81 -0.39 5.29
CA ILE A 409 -13.59 0.78 4.41
C ILE A 409 -13.97 0.45 2.98
N ARG A 410 -13.50 -0.69 2.45
CA ARG A 410 -13.76 -1.07 1.06
C ARG A 410 -15.24 -1.27 0.77
N GLU A 411 -15.94 -1.97 1.65
CA GLU A 411 -17.38 -2.22 1.53
C GLU A 411 -18.18 -0.91 1.57
N ALA A 412 -17.83 -0.01 2.50
CA ALA A 412 -18.51 1.27 2.64
C ALA A 412 -18.27 2.22 1.46
N ALA A 413 -17.10 2.17 0.84
CA ALA A 413 -16.76 3.00 -0.32
C ALA A 413 -17.47 2.56 -1.63
N GLY A 414 -18.09 1.38 -1.69
CA GLY A 414 -18.83 0.93 -2.88
C GLY A 414 -17.99 0.94 -4.16
N ASP A 415 -18.40 1.72 -5.18
CA ASP A 415 -17.66 1.87 -6.45
C ASP A 415 -16.58 2.96 -6.44
N THR A 416 -16.50 3.74 -5.36
CA THR A 416 -15.50 4.81 -5.18
C THR A 416 -14.11 4.20 -5.06
N TYR A 417 -13.12 4.71 -5.79
CA TYR A 417 -11.73 4.27 -5.67
C TYR A 417 -11.17 4.64 -4.30
N VAL A 418 -10.38 3.76 -3.73
CA VAL A 418 -9.72 3.99 -2.44
C VAL A 418 -8.21 4.00 -2.62
N ILE A 419 -7.55 5.07 -2.15
CA ILE A 419 -6.10 5.14 -2.00
C ILE A 419 -5.76 4.98 -0.53
N GLY A 420 -5.04 3.92 -0.18
CA GLY A 420 -4.44 3.78 1.13
C GLY A 420 -3.12 4.56 1.20
N CYS A 421 -3.10 5.70 1.89
CA CYS A 421 -1.91 6.55 1.97
C CYS A 421 -0.93 6.06 3.05
N ASN A 422 -1.40 5.93 4.29
CA ASN A 422 -0.60 5.39 5.39
C ASN A 422 -1.22 4.06 5.84
N THR A 423 -0.87 3.00 5.16
CA THR A 423 -1.45 1.66 5.33
C THR A 423 -0.38 0.59 5.43
N ILE A 424 -0.73 -0.52 6.05
CA ILE A 424 0.08 -1.74 5.95
C ILE A 424 -0.13 -2.32 4.55
N SER A 425 0.81 -2.04 3.66
CA SER A 425 0.65 -2.22 2.21
C SER A 425 0.36 -3.66 1.79
N HIS A 426 0.99 -4.64 2.41
CA HIS A 426 0.76 -6.06 2.10
C HIS A 426 -0.64 -6.55 2.50
N LEU A 427 -1.23 -5.98 3.57
CA LEU A 427 -2.59 -6.26 4.01
C LEU A 427 -3.65 -5.47 3.21
N SER A 428 -3.25 -4.39 2.51
CA SER A 428 -4.12 -3.65 1.61
C SER A 428 -4.20 -4.25 0.19
N ALA A 429 -3.24 -5.12 -0.16
CA ALA A 429 -3.20 -5.79 -1.45
C ALA A 429 -4.42 -6.68 -1.66
N GLY A 430 -5.11 -6.51 -2.80
CA GLY A 430 -6.39 -7.16 -3.10
C GLY A 430 -7.62 -6.53 -2.43
N VAL A 431 -7.42 -5.50 -1.58
CA VAL A 431 -8.53 -4.79 -0.90
C VAL A 431 -8.80 -3.43 -1.55
N PHE A 432 -7.77 -2.61 -1.74
CA PHE A 432 -7.91 -1.27 -2.32
C PHE A 432 -7.38 -1.21 -3.76
N GLU A 433 -7.96 -0.31 -4.56
CA GLU A 433 -7.54 -0.08 -5.94
C GLU A 433 -6.15 0.53 -6.02
N LEU A 434 -5.78 1.38 -5.05
CA LEU A 434 -4.51 2.10 -5.03
C LEU A 434 -3.89 2.06 -3.63
N CYS A 435 -2.56 2.08 -3.58
CA CYS A 435 -1.81 2.21 -2.35
C CYS A 435 -0.58 3.09 -2.58
N ARG A 436 -0.34 4.05 -1.68
CA ARG A 436 0.90 4.80 -1.61
C ARG A 436 2.06 3.85 -1.30
N ILE A 437 3.04 3.85 -2.16
CA ILE A 437 4.21 2.97 -2.03
C ILE A 437 5.42 3.66 -1.38
N GLY A 438 5.47 4.99 -1.38
CA GLY A 438 6.49 5.82 -0.74
C GLY A 438 5.92 6.86 0.22
N ASP A 439 6.80 7.39 1.08
CA ASP A 439 6.48 8.55 1.91
C ASP A 439 6.31 9.81 1.04
N ASP A 440 5.86 10.88 1.66
CA ASP A 440 5.56 12.13 0.98
C ASP A 440 6.76 12.68 0.21
N THR A 441 6.57 12.94 -1.08
CA THR A 441 7.47 13.75 -1.89
C THR A 441 7.52 15.20 -1.36
N SER A 442 7.86 16.19 -2.13
CA SER A 442 7.91 17.56 -1.62
C SER A 442 7.61 18.58 -2.72
N GLY A 443 6.89 19.63 -2.36
CA GLY A 443 6.85 20.88 -3.13
C GLY A 443 7.94 21.89 -2.72
N ASN A 444 8.78 21.54 -1.75
CA ASN A 444 9.79 22.47 -1.19
C ASN A 444 11.23 22.03 -1.44
N GLU A 445 11.50 20.72 -1.51
CA GLU A 445 12.85 20.14 -1.52
C GLU A 445 12.98 19.02 -2.55
N TRP A 446 13.81 19.23 -3.56
CA TRP A 446 14.09 18.20 -4.57
C TRP A 446 14.70 16.92 -3.96
N ALA A 447 15.64 17.08 -3.02
CA ALA A 447 16.29 15.92 -2.39
C ALA A 447 15.28 14.96 -1.74
N ARG A 448 14.19 15.50 -1.15
CA ARG A 448 13.11 14.68 -0.61
C ARG A 448 12.33 13.98 -1.72
N THR A 449 11.95 14.69 -2.79
CA THR A 449 11.26 14.09 -3.94
C THR A 449 12.10 12.99 -4.60
N ARG A 450 13.40 13.21 -4.80
CA ARG A 450 14.32 12.18 -5.30
C ARG A 450 14.30 10.93 -4.39
N LYS A 451 14.43 11.16 -3.08
CA LYS A 451 14.47 10.09 -2.09
C LYS A 451 13.15 9.33 -2.00
N MET A 452 12.03 10.04 -1.82
CA MET A 452 10.72 9.40 -1.56
C MET A 452 10.02 8.96 -2.84
N GLY A 453 10.24 9.65 -3.97
CA GLY A 453 9.62 9.34 -5.25
C GLY A 453 10.46 8.39 -6.09
N VAL A 454 11.66 8.82 -6.54
CA VAL A 454 12.47 8.04 -7.50
C VAL A 454 12.87 6.69 -6.94
N ASN A 455 13.42 6.63 -5.72
CA ASN A 455 13.76 5.37 -5.06
C ASN A 455 12.53 4.46 -4.95
N THR A 456 11.42 5.00 -4.48
CA THR A 456 10.21 4.21 -4.26
C THR A 456 9.65 3.61 -5.55
N VAL A 457 9.52 4.40 -6.62
CA VAL A 457 9.04 3.90 -7.90
C VAL A 457 9.99 2.84 -8.48
N ALA A 458 11.30 3.00 -8.27
CA ALA A 458 12.29 2.02 -8.71
C ALA A 458 12.13 0.65 -8.03
N PHE A 459 11.88 0.63 -6.72
CA PHE A 459 11.92 -0.59 -5.92
C PHE A 459 10.55 -1.14 -5.54
N ARG A 460 9.50 -0.34 -5.57
CA ARG A 460 8.12 -0.78 -5.29
C ARG A 460 7.15 -0.57 -6.45
N GLY A 461 7.50 0.16 -7.48
CA GLY A 461 6.71 0.25 -8.72
C GLY A 461 6.43 -1.11 -9.35
N LEU A 462 7.26 -2.12 -9.07
CA LEU A 462 7.04 -3.51 -9.47
C LEU A 462 5.75 -4.14 -8.88
N GLN A 463 5.16 -3.54 -7.83
CA GLN A 463 3.87 -3.98 -7.24
C GLN A 463 2.66 -3.49 -8.07
N GLN A 464 2.88 -2.56 -9.01
CA GLN A 464 1.85 -2.06 -9.92
C GLN A 464 1.13 -3.20 -10.66
N GLY A 465 -0.19 -3.31 -10.45
CA GLY A 465 -1.03 -4.30 -11.10
C GLY A 465 -0.93 -5.73 -10.55
N THR A 466 -0.02 -5.98 -9.59
CA THR A 466 0.10 -7.28 -8.91
C THR A 466 -0.50 -7.28 -7.51
N PHE A 467 -0.51 -6.14 -6.84
CA PHE A 467 -1.18 -5.91 -5.56
C PHE A 467 -2.31 -4.89 -5.70
N TYR A 468 -2.01 -3.75 -6.29
CA TYR A 468 -2.86 -2.56 -6.43
C TYR A 468 -2.28 -1.63 -7.52
N GLY A 469 -2.85 -0.46 -7.74
CA GLY A 469 -2.20 0.66 -8.41
C GLY A 469 -1.18 1.29 -7.46
N ALA A 470 0.10 1.20 -7.82
CA ALA A 470 1.22 1.61 -6.97
C ALA A 470 1.47 3.12 -7.08
N ASP A 471 0.90 3.90 -6.16
CA ASP A 471 0.99 5.36 -6.16
C ASP A 471 2.33 5.84 -5.61
N GLY A 472 3.16 6.43 -6.49
CA GLY A 472 4.48 7.00 -6.17
C GLY A 472 4.43 8.41 -5.61
N ASP A 473 3.24 8.92 -5.29
CA ASP A 473 2.96 10.28 -4.84
C ASP A 473 3.04 11.35 -5.93
N CYS A 474 2.85 12.61 -5.53
CA CYS A 474 2.69 13.73 -6.43
C CYS A 474 4.01 14.27 -6.99
N VAL A 475 3.90 14.87 -8.16
CA VAL A 475 4.88 15.84 -8.65
C VAL A 475 4.56 17.19 -8.00
N GLY A 476 5.40 17.67 -7.08
CA GLY A 476 5.26 18.97 -6.43
C GLY A 476 5.80 20.09 -7.33
N LEU A 477 4.99 20.52 -8.29
CA LEU A 477 5.35 21.62 -9.21
C LEU A 477 5.15 22.97 -8.53
N THR A 478 6.21 23.50 -7.94
CA THR A 478 6.22 24.78 -7.22
C THR A 478 7.39 25.66 -7.68
N THR A 479 7.39 26.91 -7.26
CA THR A 479 8.50 27.84 -7.53
C THR A 479 9.80 27.49 -6.77
N LYS A 480 9.74 26.53 -5.81
CA LYS A 480 10.90 26.13 -4.99
C LYS A 480 11.68 24.95 -5.59
N ILE A 481 11.03 24.14 -6.42
CA ILE A 481 11.69 23.01 -7.10
C ILE A 481 12.05 23.42 -8.53
N PRO A 482 13.31 23.26 -8.95
CA PRO A 482 13.71 23.55 -10.34
C PRO A 482 12.88 22.78 -11.35
N TRP A 483 12.39 23.46 -12.39
CA TRP A 483 11.53 22.87 -13.41
C TRP A 483 12.15 21.62 -14.06
N GLU A 484 13.43 21.67 -14.39
CA GLU A 484 14.14 20.54 -15.04
C GLU A 484 14.11 19.26 -14.18
N LYS A 485 14.06 19.38 -12.86
CA LYS A 485 13.94 18.25 -11.94
C LYS A 485 12.51 17.72 -11.92
N ASN A 486 11.53 18.60 -11.76
CA ASN A 486 10.11 18.21 -11.82
C ASN A 486 9.72 17.64 -13.18
N LYS A 487 10.26 18.15 -14.28
CA LYS A 487 10.04 17.64 -15.64
C LYS A 487 10.45 16.17 -15.76
N GLN A 488 11.65 15.82 -15.32
CA GLN A 488 12.15 14.45 -15.36
C GLN A 488 11.33 13.53 -14.43
N TRP A 489 11.01 13.97 -13.22
CA TRP A 489 10.19 13.21 -12.29
C TRP A 489 8.79 12.96 -12.85
N MET A 490 8.16 13.99 -13.40
CA MET A 490 6.83 13.90 -14.02
C MET A 490 6.85 12.93 -15.23
N GLU A 491 7.90 12.98 -16.06
CA GLU A 491 8.07 12.08 -17.20
C GLU A 491 8.20 10.61 -16.74
N LEU A 492 9.03 10.36 -15.71
CA LEU A 492 9.20 9.01 -15.16
C LEU A 492 7.85 8.46 -14.71
N VAL A 493 7.10 9.19 -13.86
CA VAL A 493 5.82 8.71 -13.34
C VAL A 493 4.80 8.54 -14.45
N ALA A 494 4.67 9.51 -15.36
CA ALA A 494 3.70 9.47 -16.45
C ALA A 494 3.91 8.28 -17.41
N LYS A 495 5.14 7.82 -17.59
CA LYS A 495 5.50 6.71 -18.48
C LYS A 495 5.71 5.38 -17.76
N SER A 496 5.72 5.35 -16.43
CA SER A 496 6.01 4.14 -15.64
C SER A 496 4.86 3.15 -15.54
N GLY A 497 3.65 3.53 -15.99
CA GLY A 497 2.43 2.73 -15.82
C GLY A 497 1.85 2.79 -14.40
N THR A 498 2.42 3.62 -13.51
CA THR A 498 1.89 3.90 -12.16
C THR A 498 0.95 5.11 -12.17
N PRO A 499 0.12 5.33 -11.14
CA PRO A 499 -0.68 6.55 -11.02
C PRO A 499 0.16 7.82 -11.10
N LEU A 500 -0.39 8.88 -11.72
CA LEU A 500 0.24 10.20 -11.79
C LEU A 500 -0.61 11.24 -11.11
N PHE A 501 -0.10 11.88 -10.06
CA PHE A 501 -0.71 13.07 -9.48
C PHE A 501 0.24 14.27 -9.55
N ILE A 502 -0.31 15.45 -9.84
CA ILE A 502 0.45 16.70 -9.93
C ILE A 502 -0.13 17.70 -8.94
N SER A 503 0.72 18.25 -8.11
CA SER A 503 0.40 19.34 -7.19
C SER A 503 1.02 20.62 -7.75
N ALA A 504 0.26 21.36 -8.58
CA ALA A 504 0.79 22.45 -9.38
C ALA A 504 0.42 23.82 -8.78
N GLN A 505 1.42 24.53 -8.29
CA GLN A 505 1.27 25.92 -7.87
C GLN A 505 1.02 26.81 -9.10
N PRO A 506 0.00 27.70 -9.10
CA PRO A 506 -0.31 28.52 -10.27
C PRO A 506 0.88 29.32 -10.80
N GLU A 507 1.69 29.95 -9.91
CA GLU A 507 2.85 30.75 -10.26
C GLU A 507 4.00 29.95 -10.88
N ALA A 508 4.03 28.63 -10.66
CA ALA A 508 5.00 27.69 -11.25
C ALA A 508 4.52 27.05 -12.55
N THR A 509 3.30 27.38 -13.00
CA THR A 509 2.60 26.68 -14.09
C THR A 509 2.41 27.59 -15.30
N GLY A 510 3.52 27.89 -15.99
CA GLY A 510 3.54 28.68 -17.22
C GLY A 510 3.21 27.86 -18.49
N THR A 511 3.42 28.46 -19.66
CA THR A 511 3.10 27.84 -20.96
C THR A 511 3.85 26.53 -21.22
N GLU A 512 5.14 26.48 -20.92
CA GLU A 512 5.95 25.27 -21.09
C GLU A 512 5.47 24.14 -20.19
N GLN A 513 5.23 24.45 -18.90
CA GLN A 513 4.75 23.47 -17.93
C GLN A 513 3.39 22.91 -18.33
N LYS A 514 2.46 23.76 -18.77
CA LYS A 514 1.14 23.33 -19.27
C LYS A 514 1.25 22.41 -20.48
N ALA A 515 2.10 22.75 -21.44
CA ALA A 515 2.32 21.91 -22.62
C ALA A 515 2.86 20.53 -22.22
N PHE A 516 3.80 20.48 -21.28
CA PHE A 516 4.38 19.23 -20.80
C PHE A 516 3.40 18.41 -19.95
N ILE A 517 2.60 19.05 -19.08
CA ILE A 517 1.53 18.38 -18.31
C ILE A 517 0.52 17.73 -19.27
N LYS A 518 0.15 18.42 -20.37
CA LYS A 518 -0.74 17.85 -21.39
C LYS A 518 -0.19 16.55 -21.98
N GLU A 519 1.10 16.51 -22.30
CA GLU A 519 1.78 15.28 -22.75
C GLU A 519 1.79 14.19 -21.67
N CYS A 520 2.10 14.54 -20.43
CA CYS A 520 2.10 13.61 -19.31
C CYS A 520 0.70 13.02 -19.04
N PHE A 521 -0.34 13.84 -19.11
CA PHE A 521 -1.72 13.38 -18.99
C PHE A 521 -2.11 12.43 -20.14
N ARG A 522 -1.66 12.72 -21.37
CA ARG A 522 -1.86 11.85 -22.52
C ARG A 522 -1.20 10.47 -22.32
N TRP A 523 0.02 10.41 -21.77
CA TRP A 523 0.67 9.13 -21.45
C TRP A 523 -0.04 8.43 -20.30
N ALA A 524 -0.25 9.11 -19.19
CA ALA A 524 -0.83 8.53 -17.97
C ALA A 524 -2.31 8.13 -18.12
N SER A 525 -3.05 8.66 -19.11
CA SER A 525 -4.43 8.27 -19.40
C SER A 525 -4.56 6.90 -20.05
N GLN A 526 -3.46 6.33 -20.55
CA GLN A 526 -3.41 5.07 -21.29
C GLN A 526 -2.82 3.93 -20.42
N PRO A 527 -3.25 2.68 -20.64
CA PRO A 527 -2.57 1.53 -20.06
C PRO A 527 -1.13 1.44 -20.58
N LEU A 528 -0.16 1.50 -19.70
CA LEU A 528 1.26 1.39 -20.01
C LEU A 528 1.89 0.20 -19.29
N PRO A 529 2.93 -0.44 -19.89
CA PRO A 529 3.74 -1.41 -19.18
C PRO A 529 4.41 -0.78 -17.97
N VAL A 530 4.65 -1.58 -16.95
CA VAL A 530 5.39 -1.09 -15.76
C VAL A 530 6.83 -0.78 -16.15
N GLY A 531 7.28 0.42 -15.77
CA GLY A 531 8.65 0.88 -15.97
C GLY A 531 9.66 -0.02 -15.26
N GLU A 532 10.75 -0.40 -15.96
CA GLU A 532 11.82 -1.24 -15.44
C GLU A 532 13.07 -0.38 -15.21
N PRO A 533 13.56 -0.23 -13.96
CA PRO A 533 14.83 0.41 -13.68
C PRO A 533 15.99 -0.52 -14.06
N LEU A 534 16.84 -0.12 -14.99
CA LEU A 534 17.86 -1.00 -15.58
C LEU A 534 19.17 -1.05 -14.78
N ASP A 535 19.44 -0.04 -13.97
CA ASP A 535 20.65 0.10 -13.11
C ASP A 535 20.33 0.02 -11.60
N TRP A 536 19.16 -0.52 -11.22
CA TRP A 536 18.70 -0.59 -9.82
C TRP A 536 19.47 -1.54 -8.91
N MET A 537 20.24 -2.46 -9.50
CA MET A 537 21.10 -3.35 -8.71
C MET A 537 22.28 -2.62 -8.06
N GLU A 538 22.75 -1.55 -8.70
CA GLU A 538 23.91 -0.78 -8.31
C GLU A 538 23.58 0.62 -7.82
N ASN A 539 22.39 1.14 -8.17
CA ASN A 539 22.00 2.51 -7.93
C ASN A 539 20.67 2.61 -7.18
N PRO A 540 20.63 3.15 -5.94
CA PRO A 540 19.38 3.37 -5.20
C PRO A 540 18.48 4.45 -5.82
N PHE A 541 18.99 5.25 -6.76
CA PHE A 541 18.25 6.24 -7.56
C PHE A 541 18.48 5.97 -9.04
N PRO A 542 17.90 4.92 -9.61
CA PRO A 542 18.19 4.49 -10.97
C PRO A 542 18.02 5.62 -11.99
N GLN A 543 19.02 5.80 -12.82
CA GLN A 543 19.03 6.82 -13.87
C GLN A 543 18.60 6.24 -15.22
N LYS A 544 18.79 4.94 -15.43
CA LYS A 544 18.48 4.27 -16.68
C LYS A 544 17.22 3.43 -16.55
N TRP A 545 16.22 3.73 -17.37
CA TRP A 545 14.91 3.12 -17.30
C TRP A 545 14.46 2.60 -18.67
N LYS A 546 13.73 1.49 -18.66
CA LYS A 546 12.93 1.04 -19.80
C LYS A 546 11.47 1.45 -19.57
N LEU A 547 11.00 2.45 -20.30
CA LEU A 547 9.65 3.02 -20.20
C LEU A 547 8.93 2.83 -21.52
N ASN A 548 7.80 2.14 -21.53
CA ASN A 548 7.01 1.83 -22.73
C ASN A 548 7.85 1.27 -23.91
N GLY A 549 8.83 0.41 -23.57
CA GLY A 549 9.73 -0.21 -24.56
C GLY A 549 10.97 0.60 -24.94
N GLU A 550 11.04 1.87 -24.61
CA GLU A 550 12.17 2.77 -24.86
C GLU A 550 13.11 2.84 -23.67
N VAL A 551 14.41 3.01 -23.92
CA VAL A 551 15.40 3.25 -22.86
C VAL A 551 15.57 4.75 -22.70
N VAL A 552 15.28 5.25 -21.51
CA VAL A 552 15.36 6.65 -21.13
C VAL A 552 16.42 6.82 -20.05
N GLN A 553 17.20 7.91 -20.16
CA GLN A 553 18.23 8.29 -19.19
C GLN A 553 17.79 9.56 -18.45
N PHE A 554 17.79 9.52 -17.11
CA PHE A 554 17.50 10.64 -16.24
C PHE A 554 18.77 11.12 -15.50
N ASN A 555 18.77 12.37 -15.08
CA ASN A 555 19.78 12.93 -14.19
C ASN A 555 19.10 13.51 -12.93
N TRP A 556 19.27 12.80 -11.83
CA TRP A 556 18.64 13.16 -10.55
C TRP A 556 19.48 14.11 -9.67
N ASP A 557 20.72 14.39 -10.03
CA ASP A 557 21.65 15.23 -9.26
C ASP A 557 21.49 16.73 -9.53
#